data_5a9aa16ec5cb461f726fbbf7a95f64bc
#
_entry.id   5a9aa16ec5cb461f726fbbf7a95f64bc
#
_cell.length_a   1.000
_cell.length_b   1.000
_cell.length_c   1.000
_cell.angle_alpha   90.00
_cell.angle_beta   90.00
_cell.angle_gamma   90.00
#
_symmetry.space_group_name_H-M   'P 1'
#
loop_
_entity.id
_entity.type
_entity.pdbx_description
1 polymer ?
#
loop_
_entity_poly.entity_id
_entity_poly.type
_entity_poly.pdbx_seq_one_letter_code
_entity_poly.pdbx_strand_id
1 'polypeptide(L)'
;GLVGSEMCIRDSGFCMWDSKYTDYKITNTPYKKDILKPLVNAFRNEGIRIGFYYSLLDWHHPDFTIDRNHPQMPQNPELLKELNKNRNMAKYREYMKNQLTELLTEFGQIDELFMDYTYAEGENGKNSKDWDAEGIVKLARKLQPQIIINNRLGLTENRQGWDYITPEQFMPQQWPTVNSQRVPWETCQTFSGSWGYHRDEYSWKSVHQLIVMLAETVSKGGNLLLNVGPTARGVFDERAIERLNGLAHWMRFHSSAIYGCTAAPTEYTCPNNCILTYNPVSYTHLRAHETDQYL
;
A
#
# COMPACT_ATOMS: atom_id res chain seq x y z
N GLY A 1 10.38 -4.12 -5.46
CA GLY A 1 9.01 -3.67 -5.59
C GLY A 1 8.12 -4.32 -4.56
N LEU A 2 7.17 -3.59 -4.05
CA LEU A 2 6.09 -4.14 -3.25
C LEU A 2 5.20 -4.99 -4.17
N VAL A 3 4.96 -6.23 -3.79
CA VAL A 3 3.96 -7.07 -4.43
C VAL A 3 2.82 -7.22 -3.43
N GLY A 4 1.83 -6.35 -3.56
CA GLY A 4 0.58 -6.46 -2.84
C GLY A 4 -0.50 -6.97 -3.78
N SER A 5 -1.18 -8.04 -3.41
CA SER A 5 -2.44 -8.42 -4.03
C SER A 5 -3.55 -7.66 -3.31
N GLU A 6 -3.88 -6.47 -3.82
CA GLU A 6 -5.05 -5.74 -3.37
C GLU A 6 -6.30 -6.31 -4.04
N MET A 7 -7.16 -6.91 -3.26
CA MET A 7 -8.47 -7.36 -3.71
C MET A 7 -9.52 -6.98 -2.67
N CYS A 8 -10.77 -6.86 -3.08
CA CYS A 8 -11.93 -6.66 -2.18
C CYS A 8 -12.07 -7.74 -1.07
N ILE A 9 -11.17 -8.70 -1.05
CA ILE A 9 -11.09 -9.78 -0.06
C ILE A 9 -10.47 -9.30 1.25
N ARG A 10 -9.58 -8.32 1.22
CA ARG A 10 -8.83 -7.83 2.40
C ARG A 10 -9.74 -7.34 3.53
N ASP A 11 -10.77 -6.56 3.20
CA ASP A 11 -11.67 -5.96 4.19
C ASP A 11 -12.67 -6.98 4.75
N SER A 12 -12.82 -8.11 4.08
CA SER A 12 -13.63 -9.24 4.53
C SER A 12 -12.93 -10.15 5.53
N GLY A 13 -11.65 -9.93 5.83
CA GLY A 13 -10.87 -10.75 6.75
C GLY A 13 -10.45 -12.12 6.21
N PHE A 14 -10.62 -12.38 4.90
CA PHE A 14 -10.21 -13.66 4.31
C PHE A 14 -8.69 -13.79 4.26
N CYS A 15 -8.15 -14.84 4.89
CA CYS A 15 -6.71 -15.08 4.97
C CYS A 15 -6.18 -15.85 3.75
N MET A 16 -5.18 -15.28 3.09
CA MET A 16 -4.49 -15.88 1.94
C MET A 16 -3.39 -16.85 2.35
N TRP A 17 -3.18 -17.06 3.64
CA TRP A 17 -2.25 -18.02 4.25
C TRP A 17 -2.99 -18.96 5.20
N ASP A 18 -2.29 -19.99 5.67
CA ASP A 18 -2.83 -20.98 6.61
C ASP A 18 -2.81 -20.48 8.06
N SER A 19 -3.54 -19.37 8.33
CA SER A 19 -3.64 -18.83 9.68
C SER A 19 -4.21 -19.84 10.69
N LYS A 20 -3.68 -19.86 11.89
CA LYS A 20 -4.16 -20.69 13.02
C LYS A 20 -5.31 -20.04 13.78
N TYR A 21 -5.60 -18.77 13.48
CA TYR A 21 -6.52 -17.94 14.25
C TYR A 21 -7.88 -17.76 13.60
N THR A 22 -8.07 -18.28 12.38
CA THR A 22 -9.37 -18.26 11.68
C THR A 22 -9.54 -19.46 10.77
N ASP A 23 -10.76 -19.90 10.61
CA ASP A 23 -11.15 -20.89 9.60
C ASP A 23 -11.52 -20.24 8.26
N TYR A 24 -11.64 -18.90 8.24
CA TYR A 24 -11.91 -18.12 7.02
C TYR A 24 -10.63 -17.85 6.25
N LYS A 25 -10.12 -18.90 5.61
CA LYS A 25 -8.79 -18.90 4.98
C LYS A 25 -8.73 -19.78 3.73
N ILE A 26 -7.72 -19.52 2.89
CA ILE A 26 -7.53 -20.17 1.60
C ILE A 26 -7.41 -21.69 1.69
N THR A 27 -6.76 -22.21 2.74
CA THR A 27 -6.59 -23.66 2.94
C THR A 27 -7.89 -24.39 3.25
N ASN A 28 -8.94 -23.69 3.67
CA ASN A 28 -10.29 -24.23 3.89
C ASN A 28 -11.19 -24.13 2.65
N THR A 29 -10.70 -23.60 1.53
CA THR A 29 -11.38 -23.58 0.24
C THR A 29 -11.10 -24.88 -0.55
N PRO A 30 -11.76 -25.12 -1.70
CA PRO A 30 -11.42 -26.23 -2.58
C PRO A 30 -9.96 -26.24 -3.05
N TYR A 31 -9.27 -25.10 -3.02
CA TYR A 31 -7.85 -24.99 -3.37
C TYR A 31 -6.91 -25.72 -2.39
N LYS A 32 -7.25 -25.78 -1.09
CA LYS A 32 -6.58 -26.55 -0.03
C LYS A 32 -5.08 -26.24 0.20
N LYS A 33 -4.54 -25.16 -0.34
CA LYS A 33 -3.11 -24.82 -0.23
C LYS A 33 -2.94 -23.36 0.19
N ASP A 34 -1.88 -23.11 0.96
CA ASP A 34 -1.38 -21.76 1.21
C ASP A 34 -0.83 -21.17 -0.09
N ILE A 35 -1.16 -19.94 -0.42
CA ILE A 35 -0.65 -19.25 -1.60
C ILE A 35 0.38 -18.18 -1.25
N LEU A 36 0.38 -17.69 -0.01
CA LEU A 36 1.27 -16.62 0.39
C LEU A 36 2.71 -17.11 0.53
N LYS A 37 2.91 -18.27 1.15
CA LYS A 37 4.26 -18.80 1.38
C LYS A 37 5.02 -19.15 0.09
N PRO A 38 4.43 -19.85 -0.89
CA PRO A 38 5.07 -20.04 -2.20
C PRO A 38 5.36 -18.73 -2.93
N LEU A 39 4.43 -17.74 -2.85
CA LEU A 39 4.59 -16.44 -3.47
C LEU A 39 5.79 -15.68 -2.88
N VAL A 40 5.88 -15.58 -1.55
CA VAL A 40 7.00 -14.96 -0.83
C VAL A 40 8.33 -15.59 -1.23
N ASN A 41 8.38 -16.92 -1.28
CA ASN A 41 9.59 -17.64 -1.68
C ASN A 41 9.99 -17.36 -3.14
N ALA A 42 9.03 -17.33 -4.06
CA ALA A 42 9.29 -17.03 -5.46
C ALA A 42 9.89 -15.62 -5.63
N PHE A 43 9.31 -14.61 -4.97
CA PHE A 43 9.83 -13.24 -5.04
C PHE A 43 11.22 -13.10 -4.41
N ARG A 44 11.48 -13.76 -3.28
CA ARG A 44 12.82 -13.77 -2.67
C ARG A 44 13.87 -14.40 -3.56
N ASN A 45 13.54 -15.48 -4.24
CA ASN A 45 14.48 -16.13 -5.17
C ASN A 45 14.90 -15.21 -6.32
N GLU A 46 14.06 -14.24 -6.66
CA GLU A 46 14.35 -13.18 -7.65
C GLU A 46 15.00 -11.93 -7.02
N GLY A 47 15.37 -11.97 -5.74
CA GLY A 47 16.00 -10.86 -5.04
C GLY A 47 15.04 -9.72 -4.68
N ILE A 48 13.74 -9.95 -4.73
CA ILE A 48 12.71 -8.95 -4.39
C ILE A 48 12.45 -8.97 -2.88
N ARG A 49 12.43 -7.78 -2.27
CA ARG A 49 12.07 -7.60 -0.87
C ARG A 49 10.59 -7.80 -0.66
N ILE A 50 10.21 -8.22 0.55
CA ILE A 50 8.82 -8.55 0.89
C ILE A 50 8.24 -7.49 1.82
N GLY A 51 7.11 -6.93 1.40
CA GLY A 51 6.23 -6.13 2.25
C GLY A 51 4.84 -6.77 2.31
N PHE A 52 4.17 -6.64 3.44
CA PHE A 52 2.80 -7.08 3.60
C PHE A 52 1.84 -5.91 3.76
N TYR A 53 0.75 -5.95 3.00
CA TYR A 53 -0.43 -5.13 3.25
C TYR A 53 -1.33 -5.85 4.27
N TYR A 54 -1.75 -5.13 5.31
CA TYR A 54 -2.69 -5.64 6.28
C TYR A 54 -3.83 -4.64 6.51
N SER A 55 -5.07 -5.06 6.21
CA SER A 55 -6.26 -4.29 6.52
C SER A 55 -6.57 -4.35 8.00
N LEU A 56 -6.80 -3.19 8.63
CA LEU A 56 -7.28 -3.08 10.00
C LEU A 56 -8.76 -3.45 10.12
N LEU A 57 -9.48 -3.47 8.99
CA LEU A 57 -10.87 -3.93 8.91
C LEU A 57 -10.94 -5.44 8.79
N ASP A 58 -11.92 -6.02 9.45
CA ASP A 58 -12.35 -7.41 9.24
C ASP A 58 -13.87 -7.50 9.46
N TRP A 59 -14.61 -7.38 8.38
CA TRP A 59 -16.08 -7.43 8.44
C TRP A 59 -16.63 -8.80 8.77
N HIS A 60 -15.84 -9.85 8.62
CA HIS A 60 -16.24 -11.23 8.94
C HIS A 60 -16.07 -11.55 10.43
N HIS A 61 -15.10 -10.92 11.11
CA HIS A 61 -14.77 -11.26 12.48
C HIS A 61 -15.89 -10.91 13.46
N PRO A 62 -16.38 -11.86 14.28
CA PRO A 62 -17.55 -11.65 15.16
C PRO A 62 -17.33 -10.57 16.23
N ASP A 63 -16.10 -10.31 16.63
CA ASP A 63 -15.76 -9.29 17.64
C ASP A 63 -15.39 -7.92 17.03
N PHE A 64 -15.28 -7.79 15.69
CA PHE A 64 -15.10 -6.50 15.03
C PHE A 64 -16.40 -5.69 15.14
N THR A 65 -16.35 -4.52 15.79
CA THR A 65 -17.57 -3.70 15.97
C THR A 65 -17.99 -3.07 14.65
N ILE A 66 -19.30 -3.18 14.37
CA ILE A 66 -19.93 -2.52 13.23
C ILE A 66 -19.74 -1.03 13.35
N ASP A 67 -19.28 -0.41 12.30
CA ASP A 67 -18.99 1.00 12.19
C ASP A 67 -19.43 1.55 10.83
N ARG A 68 -19.12 2.82 10.55
CA ARG A 68 -19.58 3.51 9.33
C ARG A 68 -19.11 2.85 8.01
N ASN A 69 -18.04 2.08 8.02
CA ASN A 69 -17.51 1.39 6.83
C ASN A 69 -17.99 -0.06 6.74
N HIS A 70 -18.61 -0.59 7.80
CA HIS A 70 -19.07 -1.96 7.81
C HIS A 70 -20.33 -2.16 6.93
N PRO A 71 -20.38 -3.20 6.07
CA PRO A 71 -21.54 -3.44 5.19
C PRO A 71 -22.89 -3.58 5.90
N GLN A 72 -22.86 -3.98 7.18
CA GLN A 72 -24.07 -4.13 8.01
C GLN A 72 -24.42 -2.88 8.81
N MET A 73 -23.76 -1.74 8.55
CA MET A 73 -24.03 -0.48 9.27
C MET A 73 -25.49 -0.06 9.06
N PRO A 74 -26.32 -0.03 10.13
CA PRO A 74 -27.70 0.40 10.03
C PRO A 74 -27.81 1.92 10.10
N GLN A 75 -28.89 2.47 9.55
CA GLN A 75 -29.23 3.88 9.72
C GLN A 75 -29.76 4.20 11.13
N ASN A 76 -30.29 3.20 11.83
CA ASN A 76 -30.85 3.36 13.18
C ASN A 76 -29.77 3.16 14.26
N PRO A 77 -29.46 4.18 15.08
CA PRO A 77 -28.46 4.08 16.14
C PRO A 77 -28.76 3.02 17.23
N GLU A 78 -30.03 2.79 17.55
CA GLU A 78 -30.39 1.78 18.56
C GLU A 78 -30.14 0.36 18.02
N LEU A 79 -30.42 0.14 16.75
CA LEU A 79 -30.07 -1.12 16.08
C LEU A 79 -28.55 -1.33 16.04
N LEU A 80 -27.77 -0.28 15.80
CA LEU A 80 -26.30 -0.35 15.85
C LEU A 80 -25.80 -0.77 17.23
N LYS A 81 -26.37 -0.23 18.29
CA LYS A 81 -26.04 -0.63 19.67
C LYS A 81 -26.36 -2.10 19.91
N GLU A 82 -27.51 -2.56 19.47
CA GLU A 82 -27.91 -3.97 19.65
C GLU A 82 -26.98 -4.91 18.85
N LEU A 83 -26.65 -4.58 17.61
CA LEU A 83 -25.73 -5.37 16.78
C LEU A 83 -24.31 -5.42 17.36
N ASN A 84 -23.87 -4.36 18.05
CA ASN A 84 -22.56 -4.29 18.67
C ASN A 84 -22.50 -4.86 20.11
N LYS A 85 -23.64 -5.19 20.72
CA LYS A 85 -23.74 -5.59 22.14
C LYS A 85 -22.81 -6.73 22.55
N ASN A 86 -22.63 -7.71 21.66
CA ASN A 86 -21.81 -8.89 21.91
C ASN A 86 -20.43 -8.83 21.22
N ARG A 87 -20.10 -7.75 20.51
CA ARG A 87 -18.82 -7.58 19.83
C ARG A 87 -17.79 -6.97 20.78
N ASN A 88 -16.53 -7.37 20.67
CA ASN A 88 -15.49 -6.97 21.59
C ASN A 88 -14.18 -6.64 20.86
N MET A 89 -13.91 -5.35 20.66
CA MET A 89 -12.67 -4.89 20.00
C MET A 89 -11.38 -5.31 20.71
N ALA A 90 -11.40 -5.61 22.02
CA ALA A 90 -10.21 -6.11 22.70
C ALA A 90 -9.85 -7.53 22.21
N LYS A 91 -10.83 -8.40 22.01
CA LYS A 91 -10.62 -9.73 21.40
C LYS A 91 -10.20 -9.63 19.95
N TYR A 92 -10.81 -8.70 19.20
CA TYR A 92 -10.40 -8.45 17.82
C TYR A 92 -8.95 -7.97 17.73
N ARG A 93 -8.49 -7.05 18.59
CA ARG A 93 -7.09 -6.61 18.66
C ARG A 93 -6.12 -7.76 18.96
N GLU A 94 -6.51 -8.68 19.86
CA GLU A 94 -5.70 -9.87 20.16
C GLU A 94 -5.58 -10.78 18.92
N TYR A 95 -6.69 -11.07 18.26
CA TYR A 95 -6.73 -11.81 17.00
C TYR A 95 -5.82 -11.18 15.94
N MET A 96 -5.95 -9.87 15.70
CA MET A 96 -5.13 -9.12 14.74
C MET A 96 -3.64 -9.21 15.07
N LYS A 97 -3.25 -9.04 16.33
CA LYS A 97 -1.84 -9.17 16.76
C LYS A 97 -1.31 -10.61 16.59
N ASN A 98 -2.14 -11.60 16.79
CA ASN A 98 -1.77 -13.00 16.55
C ASN A 98 -1.51 -13.26 15.07
N GLN A 99 -2.37 -12.76 14.16
CA GLN A 99 -2.13 -12.84 12.73
C GLN A 99 -0.89 -12.07 12.27
N LEU A 100 -0.68 -10.86 12.80
CA LEU A 100 0.56 -10.10 12.54
C LEU A 100 1.80 -10.86 13.05
N THR A 101 1.69 -11.57 14.15
CA THR A 101 2.79 -12.43 14.65
C THR A 101 3.09 -13.54 13.65
N GLU A 102 2.08 -14.24 13.13
CA GLU A 102 2.29 -15.25 12.07
C GLU A 102 3.01 -14.65 10.86
N LEU A 103 2.49 -13.53 10.32
CA LEU A 103 3.05 -12.87 9.15
C LEU A 103 4.51 -12.42 9.35
N LEU A 104 4.85 -11.97 10.55
CA LEU A 104 6.18 -11.45 10.88
C LEU A 104 7.16 -12.52 11.40
N THR A 105 6.73 -13.77 11.59
CA THR A 105 7.60 -14.85 12.09
C THR A 105 7.67 -16.07 11.18
N GLU A 106 6.63 -16.37 10.41
CA GLU A 106 6.56 -17.60 9.61
C GLU A 106 7.02 -17.42 8.15
N PHE A 107 7.22 -16.17 7.70
CA PHE A 107 7.55 -15.83 6.32
C PHE A 107 8.98 -15.30 6.13
N GLY A 108 9.86 -15.44 7.14
CA GLY A 108 11.24 -14.94 7.13
C GLY A 108 11.31 -13.43 7.29
N GLN A 109 12.32 -12.79 6.69
CA GLN A 109 12.47 -11.34 6.79
C GLN A 109 11.35 -10.63 6.03
N ILE A 110 10.70 -9.70 6.72
CA ILE A 110 9.70 -8.79 6.15
C ILE A 110 10.26 -7.38 6.23
N ASP A 111 10.32 -6.70 5.10
CA ASP A 111 10.96 -5.39 4.98
C ASP A 111 9.97 -4.26 5.23
N GLU A 112 8.68 -4.49 4.96
CA GLU A 112 7.64 -3.47 5.08
C GLU A 112 6.32 -4.04 5.61
N LEU A 113 5.63 -3.25 6.44
CA LEU A 113 4.27 -3.47 6.86
C LEU A 113 3.40 -2.27 6.50
N PHE A 114 2.57 -2.45 5.49
CA PHE A 114 1.61 -1.47 5.04
C PHE A 114 0.27 -1.72 5.74
N MET A 115 -0.05 -0.92 6.75
CA MET A 115 -1.33 -0.97 7.47
C MET A 115 -2.33 -0.04 6.78
N ASP A 116 -3.62 -0.36 6.81
CA ASP A 116 -4.62 0.49 6.18
C ASP A 116 -5.95 0.51 6.95
N TYR A 117 -6.76 1.56 6.68
CA TYR A 117 -8.09 1.79 7.24
C TYR A 117 -8.16 2.33 8.67
N THR A 118 -7.39 3.38 8.97
CA THR A 118 -7.71 4.28 10.08
C THR A 118 -8.57 5.45 9.56
N TYR A 119 -9.72 5.69 10.18
CA TYR A 119 -10.70 6.68 9.76
C TYR A 119 -11.39 7.30 11.00
N ALA A 120 -10.61 8.09 11.71
CA ALA A 120 -11.03 8.71 12.99
C ALA A 120 -12.11 9.79 12.83
N GLU A 121 -12.22 10.38 11.64
CA GLU A 121 -13.13 11.50 11.39
C GLU A 121 -14.59 11.08 11.31
N GLY A 122 -15.48 11.90 11.87
CA GLY A 122 -16.93 11.68 11.85
C GLY A 122 -17.43 10.65 12.87
N GLU A 123 -18.73 10.43 12.88
CA GLU A 123 -19.39 9.47 13.79
C GLU A 123 -19.03 8.02 13.44
N ASN A 124 -18.89 7.21 14.48
CA ASN A 124 -18.59 5.78 14.35
C ASN A 124 -17.34 5.46 13.52
N GLY A 125 -16.33 6.35 13.55
CA GLY A 125 -15.00 6.08 13.00
C GLY A 125 -14.15 5.21 13.91
N LYS A 126 -12.97 4.81 13.42
CA LYS A 126 -11.97 4.09 14.20
C LYS A 126 -10.61 4.79 14.11
N ASN A 127 -9.94 4.89 15.23
CA ASN A 127 -8.68 5.62 15.41
C ASN A 127 -7.56 4.70 15.94
N SER A 128 -6.38 5.27 16.19
CA SER A 128 -5.21 4.53 16.67
C SER A 128 -5.44 3.73 17.97
N LYS A 129 -6.34 4.20 18.86
CA LYS A 129 -6.67 3.51 20.12
C LYS A 129 -7.54 2.27 19.86
N ASP A 130 -8.45 2.36 18.89
CA ASP A 130 -9.29 1.22 18.50
C ASP A 130 -8.45 0.04 18.02
N TRP A 131 -7.33 0.32 17.36
CA TRP A 131 -6.39 -0.68 16.87
C TRP A 131 -5.34 -1.11 17.89
N ASP A 132 -5.12 -0.35 18.97
CA ASP A 132 -3.90 -0.42 19.79
C ASP A 132 -2.64 -0.26 18.92
N ALA A 133 -2.63 0.82 18.14
CA ALA A 133 -1.62 1.11 17.13
C ALA A 133 -0.18 1.10 17.69
N GLU A 134 0.04 1.65 18.88
CA GLU A 134 1.35 1.61 19.55
C GLU A 134 1.78 0.18 19.89
N GLY A 135 0.83 -0.66 20.32
CA GLY A 135 1.09 -2.07 20.58
C GLY A 135 1.45 -2.83 19.30
N ILE A 136 0.82 -2.52 18.16
CA ILE A 136 1.16 -3.08 16.85
C ILE A 136 2.58 -2.69 16.44
N VAL A 137 2.93 -1.40 16.50
CA VAL A 137 4.27 -0.92 16.15
C VAL A 137 5.34 -1.57 17.02
N LYS A 138 5.10 -1.64 18.34
CA LYS A 138 6.02 -2.30 19.28
C LYS A 138 6.20 -3.78 18.97
N LEU A 139 5.12 -4.49 18.63
CA LEU A 139 5.15 -5.89 18.23
C LEU A 139 5.96 -6.07 16.94
N ALA A 140 5.65 -5.29 15.90
CA ALA A 140 6.31 -5.38 14.62
C ALA A 140 7.82 -5.13 14.73
N ARG A 141 8.24 -4.06 15.40
CA ARG A 141 9.67 -3.76 15.61
C ARG A 141 10.38 -4.74 16.52
N LYS A 142 9.68 -5.39 17.44
CA LYS A 142 10.24 -6.47 18.26
C LYS A 142 10.53 -7.72 17.43
N LEU A 143 9.63 -8.08 16.51
CA LEU A 143 9.74 -9.29 15.69
C LEU A 143 10.64 -9.08 14.48
N GLN A 144 10.62 -7.88 13.89
CA GLN A 144 11.36 -7.49 12.70
C GLN A 144 11.96 -6.08 12.92
N PRO A 145 13.13 -5.95 13.57
CA PRO A 145 13.69 -4.65 13.97
C PRO A 145 13.95 -3.69 12.80
N GLN A 146 14.16 -4.23 11.58
CA GLN A 146 14.42 -3.46 10.35
C GLN A 146 13.17 -3.04 9.60
N ILE A 147 11.98 -3.49 10.04
CA ILE A 147 10.73 -3.28 9.30
C ILE A 147 10.38 -1.79 9.20
N ILE A 148 10.00 -1.36 8.01
CA ILE A 148 9.39 -0.03 7.83
C ILE A 148 7.87 -0.13 7.91
N ILE A 149 7.24 0.89 8.48
CA ILE A 149 5.79 0.93 8.72
C ILE A 149 5.25 2.25 8.18
N ASN A 150 4.15 2.21 7.46
CA ASN A 150 3.49 3.41 6.94
C ASN A 150 2.72 4.17 8.05
N ASN A 151 2.25 5.38 7.73
CA ASN A 151 1.59 6.26 8.68
C ASN A 151 0.08 5.97 8.91
N ARG A 152 -0.47 4.90 8.33
CA ARG A 152 -1.93 4.66 8.34
C ARG A 152 -2.48 4.02 9.62
N LEU A 153 -1.67 3.87 10.65
CA LEU A 153 -2.14 3.47 11.99
C LEU A 153 -2.74 4.62 12.82
N GLY A 154 -2.75 5.84 12.27
CA GLY A 154 -3.29 7.02 12.97
C GLY A 154 -2.39 7.58 14.07
N LEU A 155 -1.09 7.30 14.02
CA LEU A 155 -0.08 7.82 14.96
C LEU A 155 0.66 9.04 14.36
N THR A 156 -0.08 9.98 13.78
CA THR A 156 0.47 11.10 12.99
C THR A 156 1.44 11.98 13.79
N GLU A 157 1.15 12.21 15.06
CA GLU A 157 1.96 13.02 15.95
C GLU A 157 3.21 12.30 16.49
N ASN A 158 3.19 10.97 16.50
CA ASN A 158 4.26 10.15 17.03
C ASN A 158 5.17 9.63 15.90
N ARG A 159 6.27 10.33 15.63
CA ARG A 159 7.27 9.96 14.61
C ARG A 159 7.94 8.61 14.84
N GLN A 160 7.83 8.02 16.01
CA GLN A 160 8.30 6.65 16.28
C GLN A 160 7.27 5.59 15.85
N GLY A 161 6.04 6.00 15.58
CA GLY A 161 4.95 5.14 15.18
C GLY A 161 4.93 4.77 13.70
N TRP A 162 5.74 5.42 12.85
CA TRP A 162 5.80 5.20 11.41
C TRP A 162 7.10 5.72 10.81
N ASP A 163 7.44 5.24 9.61
CA ASP A 163 8.70 5.57 8.91
C ASP A 163 8.46 6.43 7.68
N TYR A 164 7.33 6.26 7.00
CA TYR A 164 7.00 6.96 5.77
C TYR A 164 5.50 7.24 5.67
N ILE A 165 5.13 8.23 4.86
CA ILE A 165 3.73 8.59 4.60
C ILE A 165 3.28 8.07 3.24
N THR A 166 1.97 7.79 3.12
CA THR A 166 1.39 7.17 1.93
C THR A 166 0.23 8.00 1.38
N PRO A 167 0.50 9.09 0.62
CA PRO A 167 -0.52 9.78 -0.16
C PRO A 167 -1.22 8.80 -1.12
N GLU A 168 -2.55 8.83 -1.16
CA GLU A 168 -3.33 7.91 -1.98
C GLU A 168 -4.07 8.65 -3.07
N GLN A 169 -3.86 8.24 -4.33
CA GLN A 169 -4.47 8.80 -5.53
C GLN A 169 -4.22 10.31 -5.74
N PHE A 170 -3.24 10.88 -5.05
CA PHE A 170 -2.78 12.23 -5.31
C PHE A 170 -1.25 12.35 -5.24
N MET A 171 -0.71 13.36 -5.91
CA MET A 171 0.71 13.67 -5.93
C MET A 171 0.98 14.89 -5.04
N PRO A 172 1.84 14.80 -4.01
CA PRO A 172 2.30 15.96 -3.29
C PRO A 172 2.93 17.01 -4.22
N GLN A 173 2.64 18.29 -3.98
CA GLN A 173 3.21 19.39 -4.78
C GLN A 173 4.72 19.54 -4.58
N GLN A 174 5.21 19.15 -3.41
CA GLN A 174 6.61 19.18 -3.03
C GLN A 174 6.92 18.02 -2.08
N TRP A 175 8.20 17.83 -1.74
CA TRP A 175 8.58 16.83 -0.75
C TRP A 175 7.85 17.06 0.58
N PRO A 176 7.04 16.11 1.04
CA PRO A 176 6.28 16.25 2.29
C PRO A 176 7.16 16.47 3.51
N THR A 177 6.68 17.32 4.42
CA THR A 177 7.36 17.60 5.68
C THR A 177 6.44 17.36 6.86
N VAL A 178 7.02 16.89 7.98
CA VAL A 178 6.37 16.83 9.29
C VAL A 178 7.30 17.54 10.27
N ASN A 179 6.76 18.50 11.04
CA ASN A 179 7.55 19.38 11.92
C ASN A 179 8.76 20.02 11.19
N SER A 180 8.52 20.53 9.97
CA SER A 180 9.52 21.15 9.09
C SER A 180 10.66 20.21 8.64
N GLN A 181 10.59 18.93 8.90
CA GLN A 181 11.55 17.94 8.43
C GLN A 181 10.97 17.12 7.27
N ARG A 182 11.76 16.96 6.20
CA ARG A 182 11.40 16.08 5.09
C ARG A 182 11.23 14.65 5.59
N VAL A 183 10.16 14.00 5.14
CA VAL A 183 9.87 12.61 5.51
C VAL A 183 9.86 11.73 4.27
N PRO A 184 10.26 10.45 4.38
CA PRO A 184 10.06 9.49 3.30
C PRO A 184 8.58 9.38 2.94
N TRP A 185 8.28 9.17 1.67
CA TRP A 185 6.91 9.03 1.22
C TRP A 185 6.80 8.14 -0.02
N GLU A 186 5.65 7.53 -0.16
CA GLU A 186 5.28 6.69 -1.29
C GLU A 186 3.86 6.98 -1.70
N THR A 187 3.60 7.36 -2.94
CA THR A 187 2.23 7.53 -3.43
C THR A 187 1.68 6.21 -3.93
N CYS A 188 0.47 5.86 -3.46
CA CYS A 188 -0.28 4.71 -3.96
C CYS A 188 -1.18 5.16 -5.10
N GLN A 189 -0.99 4.60 -6.29
CA GLN A 189 -1.69 4.99 -7.50
C GLN A 189 -2.20 3.78 -8.26
N THR A 190 -3.21 3.98 -9.09
CA THR A 190 -3.78 2.96 -9.97
C THR A 190 -3.55 3.29 -11.44
N PHE A 191 -3.61 2.29 -12.29
CA PHE A 191 -3.63 2.48 -13.76
C PHE A 191 -4.93 3.14 -14.24
N SER A 192 -5.99 3.02 -13.46
CA SER A 192 -7.33 3.49 -13.80
C SER A 192 -8.03 4.06 -12.57
N GLY A 193 -9.34 4.21 -12.58
CA GLY A 193 -10.15 4.63 -11.43
C GLY A 193 -10.37 3.53 -10.38
N SER A 194 -9.93 2.29 -10.62
CA SER A 194 -10.21 1.15 -9.77
C SER A 194 -8.94 0.48 -9.24
N TRP A 195 -8.93 0.08 -7.97
CA TRP A 195 -7.87 -0.73 -7.38
C TRP A 195 -7.89 -2.17 -7.90
N GLY A 196 -9.04 -2.80 -7.92
CA GLY A 196 -9.24 -4.13 -8.50
C GLY A 196 -9.57 -4.09 -9.98
N TYR A 197 -9.61 -5.27 -10.62
CA TYR A 197 -10.08 -5.38 -11.99
C TYR A 197 -11.55 -5.00 -12.09
N HIS A 198 -11.84 -4.11 -13.03
CA HIS A 198 -13.20 -3.75 -13.43
C HIS A 198 -13.30 -3.80 -14.96
N ARG A 199 -14.15 -4.69 -15.48
CA ARG A 199 -14.27 -4.93 -16.91
C ARG A 199 -14.66 -3.65 -17.68
N ASP A 200 -15.61 -2.91 -17.14
CA ASP A 200 -16.20 -1.75 -17.78
C ASP A 200 -15.51 -0.44 -17.36
N GLU A 201 -14.26 -0.52 -16.86
CA GLU A 201 -13.43 0.62 -16.51
C GLU A 201 -13.04 1.40 -17.78
N TYR A 202 -13.21 2.72 -17.77
CA TYR A 202 -12.92 3.62 -18.90
C TYR A 202 -11.92 4.72 -18.54
N SER A 203 -11.59 4.92 -17.27
CA SER A 203 -10.70 6.00 -16.81
C SER A 203 -9.23 5.58 -16.77
N TRP A 204 -8.75 4.93 -17.82
CA TRP A 204 -7.37 4.49 -17.92
C TRP A 204 -6.42 5.65 -18.13
N LYS A 205 -5.39 5.76 -17.28
CA LYS A 205 -4.28 6.70 -17.49
C LYS A 205 -3.52 6.31 -18.76
N SER A 206 -3.10 7.27 -19.55
CA SER A 206 -2.22 7.02 -20.70
C SER A 206 -0.81 6.63 -20.24
N VAL A 207 -0.02 6.03 -21.14
CA VAL A 207 1.41 5.74 -20.87
C VAL A 207 2.15 7.02 -20.51
N HIS A 208 1.89 8.12 -21.19
CA HIS A 208 2.46 9.43 -20.87
C HIS A 208 2.13 9.89 -19.44
N GLN A 209 0.86 9.83 -19.03
CA GLN A 209 0.45 10.19 -17.66
C GLN A 209 1.15 9.32 -16.59
N LEU A 210 1.36 8.04 -16.85
CA LEU A 210 2.07 7.14 -15.94
C LEU A 210 3.56 7.45 -15.86
N ILE A 211 4.19 7.80 -16.99
CA ILE A 211 5.60 8.23 -17.03
C ILE A 211 5.80 9.53 -16.27
N VAL A 212 4.95 10.53 -16.52
CA VAL A 212 4.98 11.83 -15.82
C VAL A 212 4.81 11.60 -14.32
N MET A 213 3.83 10.79 -13.91
CA MET A 213 3.59 10.42 -12.52
C MET A 213 4.83 9.81 -11.87
N LEU A 214 5.50 8.87 -12.54
CA LEU A 214 6.73 8.25 -12.05
C LEU A 214 7.87 9.28 -11.90
N ALA A 215 8.12 10.06 -12.94
CA ALA A 215 9.19 11.07 -12.95
C ALA A 215 8.94 12.16 -11.89
N GLU A 216 7.71 12.67 -11.77
CA GLU A 216 7.34 13.65 -10.74
C GLU A 216 7.49 13.09 -9.33
N THR A 217 7.09 11.83 -9.11
CA THR A 217 7.27 11.19 -7.80
C THR A 217 8.73 11.21 -7.39
N VAL A 218 9.62 10.77 -8.28
CA VAL A 218 11.07 10.73 -8.02
C VAL A 218 11.65 12.13 -7.85
N SER A 219 11.24 13.10 -8.70
CA SER A 219 11.71 14.49 -8.61
C SER A 219 11.32 15.19 -7.30
N LYS A 220 10.36 14.66 -6.58
CA LYS A 220 9.90 15.14 -5.27
C LYS A 220 10.37 14.23 -4.12
N GLY A 221 11.33 13.33 -4.38
CA GLY A 221 11.95 12.45 -3.39
C GLY A 221 11.07 11.31 -2.89
N GLY A 222 10.08 10.90 -3.68
CA GLY A 222 9.13 9.83 -3.32
C GLY A 222 9.34 8.53 -4.08
N ASN A 223 8.59 7.51 -3.65
CA ASN A 223 8.43 6.24 -4.35
C ASN A 223 7.02 6.15 -4.93
N LEU A 224 6.88 5.41 -6.02
CA LEU A 224 5.60 5.12 -6.65
C LEU A 224 5.22 3.66 -6.44
N LEU A 225 4.12 3.43 -5.72
CA LEU A 225 3.42 2.14 -5.67
C LEU A 225 2.29 2.19 -6.70
N LEU A 226 2.50 1.54 -7.84
CA LEU A 226 1.57 1.55 -8.96
C LEU A 226 0.83 0.22 -9.04
N ASN A 227 -0.46 0.24 -8.69
CA ASN A 227 -1.30 -0.94 -8.61
C ASN A 227 -1.91 -1.29 -9.96
N VAL A 228 -1.89 -2.57 -10.31
CA VAL A 228 -2.62 -3.17 -11.43
C VAL A 228 -3.48 -4.33 -10.95
N GLY A 229 -4.79 -4.27 -11.23
CA GLY A 229 -5.75 -5.31 -10.86
C GLY A 229 -5.75 -6.47 -11.86
N PRO A 230 -5.37 -7.70 -11.48
CA PRO A 230 -5.52 -8.86 -12.35
C PRO A 230 -6.98 -9.26 -12.50
N THR A 231 -7.33 -9.87 -13.62
CA THR A 231 -8.63 -10.52 -13.82
C THR A 231 -8.79 -11.71 -12.87
N ALA A 232 -10.02 -12.23 -12.74
CA ALA A 232 -10.30 -13.45 -11.95
C ALA A 232 -9.56 -14.71 -12.49
N ARG A 233 -8.99 -14.65 -13.67
CA ARG A 233 -8.15 -15.74 -14.24
C ARG A 233 -6.67 -15.59 -13.90
N GLY A 234 -6.29 -14.56 -13.15
CA GLY A 234 -4.90 -14.29 -12.80
C GLY A 234 -4.06 -13.71 -13.93
N VAL A 235 -4.68 -13.12 -14.94
CA VAL A 235 -4.00 -12.44 -16.05
C VAL A 235 -4.34 -10.95 -16.03
N PHE A 236 -3.44 -10.13 -16.57
CA PHE A 236 -3.73 -8.70 -16.74
C PHE A 236 -4.60 -8.45 -17.97
N ASP A 237 -5.46 -7.44 -17.88
CA ASP A 237 -6.23 -6.90 -18.99
C ASP A 237 -5.28 -6.36 -20.07
N GLU A 238 -5.66 -6.46 -21.34
CA GLU A 238 -4.84 -5.98 -22.46
C GLU A 238 -4.51 -4.49 -22.34
N ARG A 239 -5.44 -3.68 -21.81
CA ARG A 239 -5.23 -2.26 -21.52
C ARG A 239 -4.14 -2.02 -20.48
N ALA A 240 -4.03 -2.90 -19.48
CA ALA A 240 -2.94 -2.85 -18.50
C ALA A 240 -1.62 -3.29 -19.11
N ILE A 241 -1.62 -4.35 -19.93
CA ILE A 241 -0.43 -4.85 -20.62
C ILE A 241 0.15 -3.79 -21.56
N GLU A 242 -0.70 -3.09 -22.33
CA GLU A 242 -0.28 -1.98 -23.20
C GLU A 242 0.49 -0.92 -22.41
N ARG A 243 -0.03 -0.50 -21.27
CA ARG A 243 0.60 0.50 -20.41
C ARG A 243 1.89 0.03 -19.75
N LEU A 244 1.91 -1.22 -19.29
CA LEU A 244 3.14 -1.84 -18.77
C LEU A 244 4.23 -1.90 -19.85
N ASN A 245 3.87 -2.28 -21.07
CA ASN A 245 4.81 -2.32 -22.19
C ASN A 245 5.32 -0.92 -22.55
N GLY A 246 4.45 0.09 -22.52
CA GLY A 246 4.84 1.49 -22.73
C GLY A 246 5.81 1.99 -21.67
N LEU A 247 5.52 1.72 -20.38
CA LEU A 247 6.45 2.02 -19.28
C LEU A 247 7.77 1.26 -19.43
N ALA A 248 7.72 -0.03 -19.75
CA ALA A 248 8.94 -0.84 -19.94
C ALA A 248 9.79 -0.34 -21.11
N HIS A 249 9.15 0.08 -22.19
CA HIS A 249 9.85 0.67 -23.34
C HIS A 249 10.56 1.97 -22.95
N TRP A 250 9.86 2.89 -22.28
CA TRP A 250 10.43 4.14 -21.80
C TRP A 250 11.59 3.91 -20.81
N MET A 251 11.41 3.00 -19.86
CA MET A 251 12.42 2.67 -18.85
C MET A 251 13.72 2.10 -19.43
N ARG A 252 13.69 1.45 -20.59
CA ARG A 252 14.93 0.97 -21.26
C ARG A 252 15.91 2.08 -21.54
N PHE A 253 15.43 3.29 -21.81
CA PHE A 253 16.25 4.43 -22.19
C PHE A 253 16.42 5.44 -21.05
N HIS A 254 15.51 5.47 -20.09
CA HIS A 254 15.43 6.52 -19.08
C HIS A 254 15.56 6.01 -17.64
N SER A 255 15.86 4.72 -17.44
CA SER A 255 15.96 4.15 -16.08
C SER A 255 17.00 4.84 -15.19
N SER A 256 18.07 5.41 -15.78
CA SER A 256 19.07 6.20 -15.07
C SER A 256 18.54 7.50 -14.47
N ALA A 257 17.42 8.04 -15.00
CA ALA A 257 16.75 9.21 -14.44
C ALA A 257 15.78 8.84 -13.28
N ILE A 258 15.59 7.55 -13.02
CA ILE A 258 14.65 7.03 -12.03
C ILE A 258 15.41 6.30 -10.91
N TYR A 259 16.16 5.25 -11.27
CA TYR A 259 16.85 4.43 -10.28
C TYR A 259 18.01 5.17 -9.62
N GLY A 260 18.01 5.17 -8.27
CA GLY A 260 18.98 5.87 -7.48
C GLY A 260 18.83 7.40 -7.47
N CYS A 261 17.77 7.91 -8.06
CA CYS A 261 17.48 9.34 -8.12
C CYS A 261 16.51 9.81 -7.02
N THR A 262 16.54 11.10 -6.78
CA THR A 262 15.70 11.82 -5.82
C THR A 262 15.46 13.25 -6.30
N ALA A 263 14.87 14.10 -5.45
CA ALA A 263 14.69 15.52 -5.72
C ALA A 263 16.04 16.22 -5.94
N ALA A 264 16.09 17.04 -6.98
CA ALA A 264 17.25 17.89 -7.21
C ALA A 264 17.40 18.95 -6.11
N PRO A 265 18.64 19.34 -5.75
CA PRO A 265 18.90 20.49 -4.92
C PRO A 265 18.25 21.77 -5.48
N THR A 266 17.82 22.68 -4.59
CA THR A 266 17.03 23.87 -4.93
C THR A 266 17.78 24.93 -5.79
N GLU A 267 19.10 24.87 -5.81
CA GLU A 267 19.94 25.73 -6.67
C GLU A 267 19.86 25.41 -8.15
N TYR A 268 19.29 24.24 -8.52
CA TYR A 268 19.11 23.89 -9.92
C TYR A 268 17.76 24.29 -10.43
N THR A 269 17.76 25.05 -11.50
CA THR A 269 16.51 25.47 -12.19
C THR A 269 16.08 24.40 -13.18
N CYS A 270 14.89 23.89 -13.02
CA CYS A 270 14.28 22.99 -13.98
C CYS A 270 13.85 23.78 -15.23
N PRO A 271 14.28 23.40 -16.44
CA PRO A 271 13.78 24.00 -17.67
C PRO A 271 12.25 23.78 -17.82
N ASN A 272 11.60 24.68 -18.59
CA ASN A 272 10.20 24.51 -18.91
C ASN A 272 9.95 23.17 -19.62
N ASN A 273 8.81 22.55 -19.31
CA ASN A 273 8.41 21.26 -19.86
C ASN A 273 9.38 20.10 -19.57
N CYS A 274 10.14 20.21 -18.46
CA CYS A 274 11.04 19.15 -18.00
C CYS A 274 10.73 18.78 -16.56
N ILE A 275 11.07 17.56 -16.19
CA ILE A 275 11.10 17.08 -14.80
C ILE A 275 12.57 16.81 -14.47
N LEU A 276 13.05 17.39 -13.38
CA LEU A 276 14.45 17.28 -12.97
C LEU A 276 14.59 16.29 -11.81
N THR A 277 15.38 15.25 -12.01
CA THR A 277 15.80 14.31 -10.97
C THR A 277 17.29 14.41 -10.73
N TYR A 278 17.74 14.01 -9.55
CA TYR A 278 19.13 14.09 -9.15
C TYR A 278 19.60 12.74 -8.59
N ASN A 279 20.73 12.26 -9.11
CA ASN A 279 21.38 11.07 -8.56
C ASN A 279 22.53 11.51 -7.64
N PRO A 280 22.41 11.37 -6.32
CA PRO A 280 23.41 11.87 -5.37
C PRO A 280 24.72 11.10 -5.41
N VAL A 281 24.76 9.89 -5.98
CA VAL A 281 25.96 9.06 -6.05
C VAL A 281 26.81 9.40 -7.28
N SER A 282 26.16 9.66 -8.43
CA SER A 282 26.86 9.90 -9.69
C SER A 282 27.17 11.37 -9.97
N TYR A 283 26.66 12.30 -9.16
CA TYR A 283 26.72 13.76 -9.38
C TYR A 283 26.18 14.20 -10.75
N THR A 284 25.41 13.34 -11.42
CA THR A 284 24.83 13.62 -12.72
C THR A 284 23.41 14.14 -12.57
N HIS A 285 23.12 15.25 -13.28
CA HIS A 285 21.75 15.76 -13.43
C HIS A 285 21.10 15.04 -14.61
N LEU A 286 20.12 14.25 -14.31
CA LEU A 286 19.36 13.53 -15.33
C LEU A 286 18.06 14.27 -15.61
N ARG A 287 17.81 14.55 -16.87
CA ARG A 287 16.53 15.10 -17.34
C ARG A 287 15.67 13.95 -17.81
N ALA A 288 14.52 13.77 -17.19
CA ALA A 288 13.44 13.01 -17.81
C ALA A 288 12.77 13.99 -18.80
N HIS A 289 12.97 13.78 -20.09
CA HIS A 289 12.25 14.57 -21.10
C HIS A 289 10.82 14.06 -21.22
N GLU A 290 9.87 14.96 -21.08
CA GLU A 290 8.58 14.76 -21.72
C GLU A 290 8.83 14.79 -23.23
N THR A 291 8.71 13.66 -23.86
CA THR A 291 8.86 13.62 -25.31
C THR A 291 7.50 13.42 -25.94
N ASP A 292 7.02 14.43 -26.61
CA ASP A 292 5.96 14.32 -27.64
C ASP A 292 6.34 13.35 -28.79
N GLN A 293 7.51 12.73 -28.71
CA GLN A 293 8.07 11.87 -29.75
C GLN A 293 7.63 10.41 -29.68
N TYR A 294 6.81 10.03 -28.70
CA TYR A 294 6.35 8.65 -28.51
C TYR A 294 4.80 8.51 -28.50
N LEU A 295 4.12 9.43 -29.23
CA LEU A 295 2.72 9.24 -29.60
C LEU A 295 2.60 8.48 -30.92
#